data_cb6bb0e21939216fea8c98b3a4f8ac85
#
_entry.id   cb6bb0e21939216fea8c98b3a4f8ac85
#
_cell.length_a   1.000
_cell.length_b   1.000
_cell.length_c   1.000
_cell.angle_alpha   90.00
_cell.angle_beta   90.00
_cell.angle_gamma   90.00
#
_symmetry.space_group_name_H-M   'P 1'
#
loop_
_entity.id
_entity.type
_entity.pdbx_description
1 polymer ?
#
loop_
_entity_poly.entity_id
_entity_poly.type
_entity_poly.pdbx_seq_one_letter_code
_entity_poly.pdbx_strand_id
1 'polypeptide(L)'
;MNAIADKFLSNSSKLSLKRTVYDAWLRRPAGLKKKTAEAQLALQFKLSVSTVHRYIKEMQIYGEGGAPKYGTQGRTLYAWSEDALTFLRSIYLTSIREVGGGTMRNAYRLTCREAAVYGWKVGSEASAYKYLSNLSPALLDYANGGLRALDNKFWILRDLSLLRPFQVVVGDQHRFDFWCKDDNGTYFRPECYLWLDMRTRLVYGLAFDRHYNSSTVIRALRVGVENFGKFESTYNDNGTSEKSAWSDLVVEQLQSYGMRFGDDIADLYKDEETGDYLVRDDSGSVVAYAESAQDWHKKNRRIFANVKNAKTKPIERFFSTLEQMLRDMCLPGYVKELCLSAPEEEEATRRLDWQKRNNYILTFNEFIAAVAHCVDTYNTRKHSSLGRSPAEELALAERNGFKRTFLNPADVEYCFLNRATAVVNGDRVRLLGRYFAGPPLTQEMVLNNRGSLINLNKKRVELRYNPDNLDAGVYAIDPKNNQAILLHEVKAIDMFDQASFEREIALKRQQMKAVTSAFKEITNGHKLLTDSSFAAKFIQAQNDAANLPDYAMPQDMPLQEQLADKITEEVKAKPEKKAVFITPRDRYVALLKNLKKGGNISEDDQEFMLVYEENMDEEELFYISSSLQ
;
A
#
# COMPACT_ATOMS: atom_id res chain seq x y z
N MET A 1 11.73 29.52 20.95
CA MET A 1 10.37 29.64 21.55
C MET A 1 10.27 30.78 22.58
N ASN A 2 11.32 31.11 23.30
CA ASN A 2 11.25 32.14 24.37
C ASN A 2 11.00 33.58 23.87
N ALA A 3 11.53 34.00 22.73
CA ALA A 3 11.39 35.37 22.23
C ALA A 3 9.95 35.74 21.77
N ILE A 4 9.13 34.76 21.38
CA ILE A 4 7.72 34.99 21.00
C ILE A 4 6.85 35.02 22.26
N ALA A 5 7.11 34.15 23.23
CA ALA A 5 6.43 34.13 24.52
C ALA A 5 6.68 35.42 25.30
N ASP A 6 7.93 35.92 25.34
CA ASP A 6 8.29 37.18 25.98
C ASP A 6 7.64 38.40 25.31
N LYS A 7 7.44 38.36 23.99
CA LYS A 7 6.74 39.41 23.24
C LYS A 7 5.23 39.41 23.50
N PHE A 8 4.63 38.26 23.71
CA PHE A 8 3.21 38.13 24.10
C PHE A 8 2.97 38.53 25.55
N LEU A 9 3.83 38.11 26.47
CA LEU A 9 3.79 38.54 27.88
C LEU A 9 4.00 40.04 28.02
N SER A 10 4.90 40.64 27.24
CA SER A 10 5.13 42.11 27.24
C SER A 10 3.94 42.88 26.67
N ASN A 11 3.17 42.35 25.77
CA ASN A 11 1.98 43.01 25.20
C ASN A 11 0.76 42.91 26.13
N SER A 12 0.54 41.78 26.81
CA SER A 12 -0.52 41.64 27.81
C SER A 12 -0.27 42.51 29.04
N SER A 13 0.97 42.61 29.50
CA SER A 13 1.34 43.48 30.60
C SER A 13 1.21 44.97 30.25
N LYS A 14 1.52 45.37 29.01
CA LYS A 14 1.31 46.76 28.52
C LYS A 14 -0.18 47.11 28.38
N LEU A 15 -1.02 46.18 27.95
CA LEU A 15 -2.46 46.37 27.84
C LEU A 15 -3.08 46.51 29.24
N SER A 16 -2.67 45.68 30.18
CA SER A 16 -3.10 45.75 31.57
C SER A 16 -2.68 47.06 32.23
N LEU A 17 -1.45 47.52 31.98
CA LEU A 17 -0.97 48.82 32.48
C LEU A 17 -1.75 49.99 31.87
N LYS A 18 -2.04 50.01 30.58
CA LYS A 18 -2.88 51.04 29.92
C LYS A 18 -4.27 51.12 30.55
N ARG A 19 -4.89 49.97 30.82
CA ARG A 19 -6.18 49.88 31.47
C ARG A 19 -6.15 50.45 32.87
N THR A 20 -5.16 50.05 33.68
CA THR A 20 -4.97 50.56 35.03
C THR A 20 -4.77 52.10 35.06
N VAL A 21 -3.97 52.63 34.15
CA VAL A 21 -3.76 54.10 34.00
C VAL A 21 -5.06 54.77 33.61
N TYR A 22 -5.84 54.21 32.71
CA TYR A 22 -7.10 54.77 32.24
C TYR A 22 -8.18 54.75 33.33
N ASP A 23 -8.29 53.66 34.08
CA ASP A 23 -9.23 53.51 35.20
C ASP A 23 -8.89 54.52 36.32
N ALA A 24 -7.60 54.73 36.62
CA ALA A 24 -7.15 55.73 37.56
C ALA A 24 -7.47 57.15 37.07
N TRP A 25 -7.37 57.42 35.77
CA TRP A 25 -7.76 58.69 35.18
C TRP A 25 -9.28 58.93 35.23
N LEU A 26 -10.10 57.91 35.06
CA LEU A 26 -11.56 58.03 35.20
C LEU A 26 -11.98 58.34 36.65
N ARG A 27 -11.27 57.83 37.64
CA ARG A 27 -11.50 58.07 39.08
C ARG A 27 -10.93 59.36 39.61
N ARG A 28 -10.37 60.25 38.73
CA ARG A 28 -9.82 61.50 39.17
C ARG A 28 -10.86 62.38 39.86
N PRO A 29 -10.49 63.17 40.90
CA PRO A 29 -11.38 64.13 41.59
C PRO A 29 -12.03 65.13 40.64
N ALA A 30 -13.35 65.35 40.84
CA ALA A 30 -14.05 66.36 40.10
C ALA A 30 -13.45 67.74 40.32
N GLY A 31 -13.06 68.44 39.22
CA GLY A 31 -12.42 69.73 39.28
C GLY A 31 -10.90 69.77 39.09
N LEU A 32 -10.24 68.59 39.10
CA LEU A 32 -8.80 68.55 38.83
C LEU A 32 -8.54 68.80 37.33
N LYS A 33 -7.66 69.78 37.03
CA LYS A 33 -7.30 70.10 35.64
C LYS A 33 -6.65 68.92 34.98
N LYS A 34 -7.03 68.62 33.74
CA LYS A 34 -6.63 67.43 32.95
C LYS A 34 -5.09 67.28 32.92
N LYS A 35 -4.32 68.34 32.66
CA LYS A 35 -2.85 68.28 32.64
C LYS A 35 -2.25 67.94 33.99
N THR A 36 -2.86 68.41 35.09
CA THR A 36 -2.40 68.10 36.45
C THR A 36 -2.67 66.64 36.81
N ALA A 37 -3.83 66.11 36.41
CA ALA A 37 -4.16 64.66 36.58
C ALA A 37 -3.20 63.77 35.79
N GLU A 38 -2.88 64.12 34.56
CA GLU A 38 -1.93 63.39 33.72
C GLU A 38 -0.50 63.42 34.33
N ALA A 39 -0.08 64.54 34.93
CA ALA A 39 1.22 64.66 35.61
C ALA A 39 1.25 63.76 36.89
N GLN A 40 0.20 63.79 37.69
CA GLN A 40 0.09 62.90 38.87
C GLN A 40 0.13 61.42 38.53
N LEU A 41 -0.60 61.02 37.51
CA LEU A 41 -0.61 59.60 37.01
C LEU A 41 0.77 59.26 36.45
N ALA A 42 1.47 60.19 35.80
CA ALA A 42 2.82 59.98 35.31
C ALA A 42 3.80 59.65 36.44
N LEU A 43 3.70 60.36 37.54
CA LEU A 43 4.49 60.07 38.75
C LEU A 43 4.09 58.76 39.40
N GLN A 44 2.80 58.52 39.55
CA GLN A 44 2.26 57.33 40.18
C GLN A 44 2.68 56.05 39.46
N PHE A 45 2.59 56.01 38.15
CA PHE A 45 2.92 54.85 37.32
C PHE A 45 4.35 54.84 36.77
N LYS A 46 5.19 55.80 37.18
CA LYS A 46 6.60 55.98 36.70
C LYS A 46 6.69 56.03 35.16
N LEU A 47 5.75 56.73 34.53
CA LEU A 47 5.67 56.93 33.10
C LEU A 47 5.92 58.40 32.74
N SER A 48 6.26 58.69 31.46
CA SER A 48 6.25 60.08 31.00
C SER A 48 4.82 60.59 30.83
N VAL A 49 4.60 61.91 31.04
CA VAL A 49 3.31 62.58 30.85
C VAL A 49 2.76 62.32 29.42
N SER A 50 3.64 62.35 28.43
CA SER A 50 3.29 62.07 27.04
C SER A 50 2.79 60.59 26.84
N THR A 51 3.36 59.62 27.58
CA THR A 51 2.95 58.22 27.55
C THR A 51 1.57 58.05 28.20
N VAL A 52 1.34 58.69 29.36
CA VAL A 52 0.04 58.70 30.04
C VAL A 52 -1.03 59.33 29.15
N HIS A 53 -0.75 60.52 28.57
CA HIS A 53 -1.66 61.18 27.62
C HIS A 53 -2.03 60.26 26.44
N ARG A 54 -1.04 59.60 25.86
CA ARG A 54 -1.25 58.65 24.77
C ARG A 54 -2.12 57.48 25.22
N TYR A 55 -1.87 56.86 26.37
CA TYR A 55 -2.65 55.75 26.90
C TYR A 55 -4.12 56.13 27.13
N ILE A 56 -4.35 57.32 27.73
CA ILE A 56 -5.71 57.83 27.94
C ILE A 56 -6.42 58.04 26.61
N LYS A 57 -5.75 58.67 25.64
CA LYS A 57 -6.31 58.92 24.31
C LYS A 57 -6.60 57.65 23.53
N GLU A 58 -5.69 56.68 23.59
CA GLU A 58 -5.87 55.39 22.95
C GLU A 58 -7.05 54.64 23.55
N MET A 59 -7.21 54.62 24.87
CA MET A 59 -8.35 53.95 25.54
C MET A 59 -9.67 54.66 25.30
N GLN A 60 -9.68 56.01 25.17
CA GLN A 60 -10.90 56.76 24.84
C GLN A 60 -11.39 56.50 23.40
N ILE A 61 -10.47 56.37 22.46
CA ILE A 61 -10.82 56.20 21.04
C ILE A 61 -11.14 54.77 20.70
N TYR A 62 -10.41 53.81 21.24
CA TYR A 62 -10.43 52.42 20.80
C TYR A 62 -10.94 51.43 21.86
N GLY A 63 -11.20 51.88 23.08
CA GLY A 63 -11.68 51.01 24.17
C GLY A 63 -10.72 49.87 24.50
N GLU A 64 -11.26 48.79 25.01
CA GLU A 64 -10.49 47.59 25.40
C GLU A 64 -9.90 46.82 24.21
N GLY A 65 -10.39 47.01 22.98
CA GLY A 65 -9.90 46.38 21.76
C GLY A 65 -8.48 46.77 21.34
N GLY A 66 -7.90 47.74 22.03
CA GLY A 66 -6.53 48.19 21.80
C GLY A 66 -6.40 49.14 20.60
N ALA A 67 -5.46 50.10 20.73
CA ALA A 67 -5.11 50.93 19.58
C ALA A 67 -4.57 50.08 18.44
N PRO A 68 -4.97 50.33 17.19
CA PRO A 68 -4.35 49.74 16.05
C PRO A 68 -2.86 49.94 16.13
N LYS A 69 -2.08 48.86 15.93
CA LYS A 69 -0.61 48.92 15.95
C LYS A 69 -0.16 50.01 14.97
N TYR A 70 0.54 51.04 15.47
CA TYR A 70 1.19 52.02 14.62
C TYR A 70 2.04 51.27 13.59
N GLY A 71 1.71 51.41 12.32
CA GLY A 71 2.34 50.70 11.20
C GLY A 71 1.50 49.60 10.54
N THR A 72 0.37 49.17 11.12
CA THR A 72 -0.56 48.22 10.50
C THR A 72 -1.89 48.85 10.07
N GLN A 73 -2.17 50.10 10.43
CA GLN A 73 -3.15 50.84 9.64
C GLN A 73 -2.48 51.08 8.28
N GLY A 74 -2.82 50.22 7.32
CA GLY A 74 -2.50 50.49 5.93
C GLY A 74 -2.91 51.94 5.69
N ARG A 75 -1.99 52.79 5.26
CA ARG A 75 -2.37 54.07 4.67
C ARG A 75 -3.43 53.70 3.66
N THR A 76 -4.68 54.14 3.87
CA THR A 76 -5.73 53.97 2.88
C THR A 76 -5.07 54.41 1.58
N LEU A 77 -5.02 53.49 0.61
CA LEU A 77 -4.29 53.78 -0.64
C LEU A 77 -5.15 54.76 -1.44
N TYR A 78 -5.23 56.02 -1.00
CA TYR A 78 -6.00 57.07 -1.68
C TYR A 78 -5.63 57.28 -3.15
N ALA A 79 -4.46 56.74 -3.53
CA ALA A 79 -4.00 56.72 -4.91
C ALA A 79 -4.64 55.61 -5.75
N TRP A 80 -5.39 54.69 -5.12
CA TRP A 80 -6.03 53.57 -5.79
C TRP A 80 -7.53 53.62 -5.60
N SER A 81 -8.30 53.37 -6.66
CA SER A 81 -9.72 53.01 -6.53
C SER A 81 -9.85 51.56 -6.06
N GLU A 82 -10.97 51.25 -5.42
CA GLU A 82 -11.26 49.88 -4.92
C GLU A 82 -11.31 48.85 -6.05
N ASP A 83 -11.93 49.23 -7.17
CA ASP A 83 -12.00 48.40 -8.38
C ASP A 83 -10.63 48.06 -8.93
N ALA A 84 -9.72 49.05 -9.00
CA ALA A 84 -8.35 48.85 -9.46
C ALA A 84 -7.57 47.90 -8.53
N LEU A 85 -7.76 47.99 -7.20
CA LEU A 85 -7.14 47.07 -6.24
C LEU A 85 -7.72 45.68 -6.33
N THR A 86 -9.02 45.58 -6.52
CA THR A 86 -9.70 44.27 -6.69
C THR A 86 -9.23 43.60 -7.97
N PHE A 87 -9.18 44.35 -9.08
CA PHE A 87 -8.65 43.85 -10.34
C PHE A 87 -7.18 43.43 -10.23
N LEU A 88 -6.34 44.24 -9.62
CA LEU A 88 -4.90 43.94 -9.39
C LEU A 88 -4.72 42.62 -8.66
N ARG A 89 -5.47 42.39 -7.58
CA ARG A 89 -5.43 41.17 -6.79
C ARG A 89 -5.93 39.97 -7.60
N SER A 90 -7.07 40.14 -8.25
CA SER A 90 -7.69 39.08 -9.05
C SER A 90 -6.77 38.64 -10.17
N ILE A 91 -6.28 39.57 -11.01
CA ILE A 91 -5.42 39.23 -12.15
C ILE A 91 -4.07 38.64 -11.71
N TYR A 92 -3.53 39.06 -10.56
CA TYR A 92 -2.30 38.49 -10.01
C TYR A 92 -2.51 37.04 -9.58
N LEU A 93 -3.53 36.75 -8.77
CA LEU A 93 -3.83 35.41 -8.29
C LEU A 93 -4.25 34.46 -9.43
N THR A 94 -5.09 34.95 -10.37
CA THR A 94 -5.52 34.16 -11.52
C THR A 94 -4.34 33.83 -12.44
N SER A 95 -3.44 34.79 -12.68
CA SER A 95 -2.26 34.54 -13.54
C SER A 95 -1.30 33.50 -12.92
N ILE A 96 -1.18 33.46 -11.61
CA ILE A 96 -0.43 32.39 -10.93
C ILE A 96 -1.16 31.05 -11.10
N ARG A 97 -2.48 31.04 -10.89
CA ARG A 97 -3.28 29.82 -10.87
C ARG A 97 -3.46 29.17 -12.25
N GLU A 98 -3.82 29.98 -13.23
CA GLU A 98 -4.23 29.48 -14.56
C GLU A 98 -3.07 29.41 -15.56
N VAL A 99 -2.06 30.31 -15.41
CA VAL A 99 -0.95 30.42 -16.35
C VAL A 99 0.37 29.88 -15.80
N GLY A 100 0.45 29.69 -14.46
CA GLY A 100 1.65 29.14 -13.81
C GLY A 100 2.87 30.08 -13.75
N GLY A 101 2.70 31.40 -14.03
CA GLY A 101 3.82 32.33 -14.12
C GLY A 101 3.49 33.80 -13.84
N GLY A 102 2.45 34.08 -13.07
CA GLY A 102 2.04 35.45 -12.76
C GLY A 102 3.10 36.24 -11.99
N THR A 103 3.56 37.37 -12.54
CA THR A 103 4.45 38.30 -11.85
C THR A 103 3.68 39.54 -11.37
N MET A 104 4.08 40.07 -10.23
CA MET A 104 3.48 41.31 -9.69
C MET A 104 3.57 42.45 -10.70
N ARG A 105 4.67 42.54 -11.45
CA ARG A 105 4.88 43.55 -12.50
C ARG A 105 3.87 43.44 -13.63
N ASN A 106 3.61 42.20 -14.09
CA ASN A 106 2.65 41.99 -15.16
C ASN A 106 1.22 42.31 -14.70
N ALA A 107 0.85 41.91 -13.47
CA ALA A 107 -0.44 42.25 -12.88
C ALA A 107 -0.65 43.76 -12.79
N TYR A 108 0.39 44.53 -12.38
CA TYR A 108 0.35 45.97 -12.36
C TYR A 108 0.16 46.57 -13.75
N ARG A 109 0.93 46.14 -14.76
CA ARG A 109 0.79 46.62 -16.16
C ARG A 109 -0.61 46.35 -16.71
N LEU A 110 -1.17 45.20 -16.48
CA LEU A 110 -2.55 44.85 -16.92
C LEU A 110 -3.56 45.74 -16.20
N THR A 111 -3.39 45.97 -14.90
CA THR A 111 -4.27 46.87 -14.13
C THR A 111 -4.20 48.32 -14.65
N CYS A 112 -3.02 48.82 -15.00
CA CYS A 112 -2.89 50.18 -15.60
C CYS A 112 -3.62 50.25 -16.94
N ARG A 113 -3.55 49.21 -17.73
CA ARG A 113 -4.22 49.15 -19.03
C ARG A 113 -5.74 49.15 -18.89
N GLU A 114 -6.30 48.33 -18.01
CA GLU A 114 -7.74 48.29 -17.77
C GLU A 114 -8.23 49.60 -17.09
N ALA A 115 -7.43 50.15 -16.17
CA ALA A 115 -7.72 51.41 -15.52
C ALA A 115 -7.88 52.56 -16.52
N ALA A 116 -7.10 52.56 -17.63
CA ALA A 116 -7.24 53.55 -18.69
C ALA A 116 -8.57 53.46 -19.41
N VAL A 117 -9.16 52.25 -19.54
CA VAL A 117 -10.46 52.00 -20.15
C VAL A 117 -11.59 52.46 -19.20
N TYR A 118 -11.51 52.10 -17.94
CA TYR A 118 -12.59 52.33 -16.98
C TYR A 118 -12.44 53.57 -16.11
N GLY A 119 -11.38 54.36 -16.32
CA GLY A 119 -11.15 55.59 -15.53
C GLY A 119 -10.77 55.34 -14.07
N TRP A 120 -10.20 54.20 -13.75
CA TRP A 120 -9.81 53.88 -12.37
C TRP A 120 -8.56 54.64 -11.97
N LYS A 121 -8.48 54.97 -10.67
CA LYS A 121 -7.25 55.56 -10.09
C LYS A 121 -6.26 54.44 -9.76
N VAL A 122 -5.05 54.53 -10.31
CA VAL A 122 -3.97 53.56 -10.10
C VAL A 122 -2.77 54.28 -9.48
N GLY A 123 -2.23 53.74 -8.41
CA GLY A 123 -1.03 54.25 -7.77
C GLY A 123 0.26 53.77 -8.46
N SER A 124 1.40 54.02 -7.82
CA SER A 124 2.72 53.61 -8.35
C SER A 124 2.90 52.08 -8.32
N GLU A 125 3.79 51.57 -9.18
CA GLU A 125 4.19 50.14 -9.19
C GLU A 125 4.69 49.69 -7.81
N ALA A 126 5.47 50.49 -7.12
CA ALA A 126 5.94 50.17 -5.76
C ALA A 126 4.80 50.03 -4.74
N SER A 127 3.71 50.80 -4.88
CA SER A 127 2.52 50.64 -4.03
C SER A 127 1.73 49.36 -4.38
N ALA A 128 1.68 48.96 -5.66
CA ALA A 128 1.09 47.71 -6.10
C ALA A 128 1.85 46.52 -5.48
N TYR A 129 3.17 46.52 -5.56
CA TYR A 129 4.00 45.46 -4.97
C TYR A 129 3.79 45.35 -3.45
N LYS A 130 3.77 46.48 -2.74
CA LYS A 130 3.49 46.49 -1.32
C LYS A 130 2.11 45.92 -0.99
N TYR A 131 1.10 46.23 -1.81
CA TYR A 131 -0.24 45.69 -1.64
C TYR A 131 -0.30 44.17 -1.90
N LEU A 132 0.30 43.70 -2.99
CA LEU A 132 0.34 42.29 -3.33
C LEU A 132 1.19 41.47 -2.37
N SER A 133 2.29 42.02 -1.87
CA SER A 133 3.13 41.39 -0.83
C SER A 133 2.43 41.22 0.52
N ASN A 134 1.35 41.98 0.77
CA ASN A 134 0.54 41.86 1.98
C ASN A 134 -0.63 40.89 1.82
N LEU A 135 -0.77 40.23 0.67
CA LEU A 135 -1.76 39.15 0.53
C LEU A 135 -1.45 38.00 1.50
N SER A 136 -2.50 37.33 1.95
CA SER A 136 -2.34 36.15 2.81
C SER A 136 -1.45 35.11 2.16
N PRO A 137 -0.39 34.62 2.84
CA PRO A 137 0.41 33.52 2.33
C PRO A 137 -0.40 32.31 1.93
N ALA A 138 -1.50 32.03 2.63
CA ALA A 138 -2.39 30.92 2.28
C ALA A 138 -3.06 31.10 0.90
N LEU A 139 -3.41 32.36 0.52
CA LEU A 139 -3.95 32.63 -0.81
C LEU A 139 -2.89 32.41 -1.90
N LEU A 140 -1.64 32.80 -1.64
CA LEU A 140 -0.54 32.58 -2.57
C LEU A 140 -0.19 31.10 -2.68
N ASP A 141 -0.19 30.36 -1.57
CA ASP A 141 0.00 28.91 -1.56
C ASP A 141 -1.11 28.23 -2.38
N TYR A 142 -2.36 28.63 -2.18
CA TYR A 142 -3.48 28.11 -2.97
C TYR A 142 -3.36 28.45 -4.46
N ALA A 143 -2.99 29.68 -4.78
CA ALA A 143 -2.80 30.07 -6.18
C ALA A 143 -1.71 29.26 -6.86
N ASN A 144 -0.58 29.00 -6.18
CA ASN A 144 0.54 28.24 -6.75
C ASN A 144 0.31 26.72 -6.81
N GLY A 145 -0.30 26.12 -5.81
CA GLY A 145 -0.36 24.66 -5.67
C GLY A 145 -1.74 24.09 -5.33
N GLY A 146 -2.79 24.93 -5.36
CA GLY A 146 -4.16 24.50 -5.12
C GLY A 146 -4.38 23.96 -3.70
N LEU A 147 -5.37 23.09 -3.56
CA LEU A 147 -5.70 22.46 -2.28
C LEU A 147 -4.52 21.66 -1.72
N ARG A 148 -3.70 21.05 -2.58
CA ARG A 148 -2.51 20.29 -2.16
C ARG A 148 -1.48 21.17 -1.41
N ALA A 149 -1.31 22.42 -1.82
CA ALA A 149 -0.42 23.35 -1.12
C ALA A 149 -0.96 23.77 0.25
N LEU A 150 -2.29 23.87 0.38
CA LEU A 150 -2.96 24.14 1.65
C LEU A 150 -2.95 22.94 2.58
N ASP A 151 -3.20 21.73 2.07
CA ASP A 151 -3.13 20.48 2.82
C ASP A 151 -1.76 20.33 3.53
N ASN A 152 -0.71 20.79 2.87
CA ASN A 152 0.62 20.85 3.48
C ASN A 152 0.75 21.85 4.65
N LYS A 153 -0.18 22.77 4.82
CA LYS A 153 -0.17 23.78 5.91
C LYS A 153 -1.10 23.38 7.05
N PHE A 154 -2.18 22.66 6.74
CA PHE A 154 -3.18 22.20 7.71
C PHE A 154 -2.98 20.71 7.98
N TRP A 155 -1.92 20.38 8.70
CA TRP A 155 -1.56 19.00 9.02
C TRP A 155 -2.16 18.54 10.35
N ILE A 156 -2.51 17.24 10.40
CA ILE A 156 -3.03 16.60 11.60
C ILE A 156 -1.87 15.95 12.36
N LEU A 157 -1.73 16.27 13.63
CA LEU A 157 -0.76 15.63 14.50
C LEU A 157 -1.29 14.27 14.97
N ARG A 158 -0.65 13.19 14.52
CA ARG A 158 -0.97 11.84 14.99
C ARG A 158 -0.08 11.47 16.16
N ASP A 159 -0.68 10.99 17.24
CA ASP A 159 0.07 10.47 18.38
C ASP A 159 0.36 8.98 18.20
N LEU A 160 1.54 8.67 17.69
CA LEU A 160 1.98 7.30 17.49
C LEU A 160 2.43 6.61 18.80
N SER A 161 2.49 7.34 19.91
CA SER A 161 2.82 6.76 21.24
C SER A 161 1.70 5.88 21.79
N LEU A 162 0.48 6.04 21.27
CA LEU A 162 -0.69 5.23 21.62
C LEU A 162 -0.68 3.84 20.97
N LEU A 163 0.12 3.64 19.94
CA LEU A 163 0.24 2.33 19.28
C LEU A 163 1.03 1.35 20.17
N ARG A 164 0.70 0.07 20.04
CA ARG A 164 1.53 -1.02 20.56
C ARG A 164 2.68 -1.32 19.60
N PRO A 165 3.81 -1.88 20.05
CA PRO A 165 4.83 -2.38 19.13
C PRO A 165 4.23 -3.37 18.12
N PHE A 166 4.63 -3.26 16.88
CA PHE A 166 4.15 -4.08 15.75
C PHE A 166 2.63 -4.05 15.51
N GLN A 167 1.91 -3.08 16.08
CA GLN A 167 0.51 -2.88 15.76
C GLN A 167 0.35 -2.41 14.32
N VAL A 168 1.21 -1.49 13.87
CA VAL A 168 1.24 -1.04 12.47
C VAL A 168 2.69 -1.04 11.99
N VAL A 169 2.97 -1.81 10.96
CA VAL A 169 4.24 -1.78 10.24
C VAL A 169 4.05 -1.08 8.90
N VAL A 170 4.85 -0.04 8.65
CA VAL A 170 4.81 0.72 7.41
C VAL A 170 5.85 0.20 6.44
N GLY A 171 5.45 -0.07 5.21
CA GLY A 171 6.33 -0.54 4.14
C GLY A 171 6.54 0.54 3.09
N ASP A 172 7.77 0.61 2.56
CA ASP A 172 8.10 1.46 1.43
C ASP A 172 9.35 0.96 0.71
N GLN A 173 9.45 1.32 -0.57
CA GLN A 173 10.62 1.06 -1.38
C GLN A 173 11.63 2.20 -1.26
N HIS A 174 12.90 1.87 -1.49
CA HIS A 174 13.95 2.87 -1.60
C HIS A 174 15.00 2.46 -2.63
N ARG A 175 15.36 3.39 -3.50
CA ARG A 175 16.50 3.26 -4.41
C ARG A 175 17.65 4.08 -3.88
N PHE A 176 18.75 3.42 -3.59
CA PHE A 176 19.91 4.08 -3.01
C PHE A 176 20.63 5.01 -3.99
N ASP A 177 21.16 6.12 -3.48
CA ASP A 177 22.00 7.05 -4.24
C ASP A 177 23.45 6.54 -4.39
N PHE A 178 23.65 5.22 -4.25
CA PHE A 178 24.94 4.54 -4.36
C PHE A 178 24.93 3.56 -5.53
N TRP A 179 26.07 3.50 -6.23
CA TRP A 179 26.32 2.46 -7.22
C TRP A 179 27.10 1.31 -6.58
N CYS A 180 26.75 0.09 -6.93
CA CYS A 180 27.49 -1.12 -6.61
C CYS A 180 27.67 -1.97 -7.87
N LYS A 181 28.46 -3.04 -7.77
CA LYS A 181 28.68 -4.02 -8.84
C LYS A 181 28.19 -5.40 -8.43
N ASP A 182 27.63 -6.14 -9.38
CA ASP A 182 27.31 -7.56 -9.21
C ASP A 182 28.54 -8.45 -9.40
N ASP A 183 28.36 -9.76 -9.23
CA ASP A 183 29.43 -10.77 -9.40
C ASP A 183 29.98 -10.84 -10.84
N ASN A 184 29.18 -10.36 -11.82
CA ASN A 184 29.58 -10.28 -13.23
C ASN A 184 30.31 -8.95 -13.56
N GLY A 185 30.49 -8.06 -12.58
CA GLY A 185 31.11 -6.75 -12.76
C GLY A 185 30.16 -5.70 -13.35
N THR A 186 28.86 -5.97 -13.45
CA THR A 186 27.87 -4.99 -13.95
C THR A 186 27.51 -4.00 -12.85
N TYR A 187 27.57 -2.72 -13.16
CA TYR A 187 27.23 -1.64 -12.22
C TYR A 187 25.74 -1.34 -12.24
N PHE A 188 25.18 -1.17 -11.05
CA PHE A 188 23.76 -0.82 -10.86
C PHE A 188 23.56 -0.05 -9.56
N ARG A 189 22.38 0.56 -9.39
CA ARG A 189 21.94 1.17 -8.14
C ARG A 189 21.00 0.19 -7.43
N PRO A 190 21.35 -0.27 -6.22
CA PRO A 190 20.51 -1.22 -5.50
C PRO A 190 19.20 -0.58 -5.05
N GLU A 191 18.18 -1.38 -5.02
CA GLU A 191 16.88 -1.06 -4.48
C GLU A 191 16.58 -1.96 -3.28
N CYS A 192 15.81 -1.45 -2.34
CA CYS A 192 15.33 -2.25 -1.22
C CYS A 192 13.83 -2.04 -0.98
N TYR A 193 13.24 -2.97 -0.29
CA TYR A 193 11.97 -2.79 0.39
C TYR A 193 12.15 -2.95 1.89
N LEU A 194 11.58 -2.05 2.68
CA LEU A 194 11.77 -2.00 4.11
C LEU A 194 10.42 -1.89 4.80
N TRP A 195 10.28 -2.63 5.91
CA TRP A 195 9.19 -2.52 6.85
C TRP A 195 9.69 -1.89 8.15
N LEU A 196 9.00 -0.86 8.64
CA LEU A 196 9.33 -0.12 9.87
C LEU A 196 8.15 -0.17 10.83
N ASP A 197 8.38 -0.49 12.08
CA ASP A 197 7.34 -0.38 13.10
C ASP A 197 7.02 1.09 13.40
N MET A 198 5.76 1.45 13.30
CA MET A 198 5.32 2.83 13.50
C MET A 198 5.47 3.30 14.95
N ARG A 199 5.38 2.39 15.93
CA ARG A 199 5.48 2.73 17.36
C ARG A 199 6.92 2.89 17.82
N THR A 200 7.73 1.87 17.64
CA THR A 200 9.11 1.83 18.14
C THR A 200 10.11 2.44 17.18
N ARG A 201 9.75 2.66 15.92
CA ARG A 201 10.66 3.05 14.82
C ARG A 201 11.71 2.00 14.48
N LEU A 202 11.57 0.80 14.99
CA LEU A 202 12.48 -0.29 14.72
C LEU A 202 12.30 -0.78 13.27
N VAL A 203 13.41 -1.05 12.60
CA VAL A 203 13.37 -1.70 11.29
C VAL A 203 12.91 -3.13 11.51
N TYR A 204 11.69 -3.42 11.04
CA TYR A 204 11.03 -4.70 11.21
C TYR A 204 11.55 -5.73 10.20
N GLY A 205 11.71 -5.34 8.94
CA GLY A 205 12.22 -6.22 7.92
C GLY A 205 12.81 -5.44 6.75
N LEU A 206 13.81 -6.03 6.09
CA LEU A 206 14.54 -5.41 4.99
C LEU A 206 15.00 -6.47 4.01
N ALA A 207 14.81 -6.22 2.72
CA ALA A 207 15.36 -7.03 1.65
C ALA A 207 15.85 -6.15 0.49
N PHE A 208 16.82 -6.67 -0.24
CA PHE A 208 17.49 -5.96 -1.33
C PHE A 208 17.30 -6.69 -2.64
N ASP A 209 17.31 -5.91 -3.71
CA ASP A 209 17.36 -6.42 -5.07
C ASP A 209 18.07 -5.42 -6.00
N ARG A 210 18.36 -5.86 -7.22
CA ARG A 210 18.82 -4.97 -8.28
C ARG A 210 17.72 -4.00 -8.73
N HIS A 211 16.51 -4.52 -8.88
CA HIS A 211 15.27 -3.80 -9.09
C HIS A 211 14.22 -4.43 -8.20
N TYR A 212 13.61 -3.65 -7.33
CA TYR A 212 12.62 -4.18 -6.42
C TYR A 212 11.40 -4.73 -7.17
N ASN A 213 10.89 -5.81 -6.65
CA ASN A 213 9.71 -6.50 -7.19
C ASN A 213 8.92 -7.13 -6.03
N SER A 214 7.85 -7.85 -6.35
CA SER A 214 7.04 -8.50 -5.32
C SER A 214 7.81 -9.51 -4.46
N SER A 215 8.85 -10.15 -5.00
CA SER A 215 9.73 -11.03 -4.21
C SER A 215 10.47 -10.25 -3.13
N THR A 216 10.98 -9.06 -3.46
CA THR A 216 11.69 -8.19 -2.52
C THR A 216 10.77 -7.75 -1.36
N VAL A 217 9.52 -7.36 -1.68
CA VAL A 217 8.51 -6.99 -0.68
C VAL A 217 8.23 -8.14 0.29
N ILE A 218 8.04 -9.34 -0.26
CA ILE A 218 7.71 -10.54 0.50
C ILE A 218 8.89 -11.00 1.34
N ARG A 219 10.12 -10.99 0.80
CA ARG A 219 11.35 -11.32 1.54
C ARG A 219 11.57 -10.36 2.71
N ALA A 220 11.37 -9.06 2.51
CA ALA A 220 11.46 -8.09 3.58
C ALA A 220 10.43 -8.37 4.69
N LEU A 221 9.19 -8.70 4.33
CA LEU A 221 8.15 -9.04 5.30
C LEU A 221 8.48 -10.33 6.06
N ARG A 222 8.98 -11.35 5.36
CA ARG A 222 9.41 -12.62 5.94
C ARG A 222 10.47 -12.42 7.01
N VAL A 223 11.52 -11.64 6.72
CA VAL A 223 12.58 -11.29 7.67
C VAL A 223 12.00 -10.70 8.96
N GLY A 224 10.98 -9.82 8.82
CA GLY A 224 10.31 -9.21 9.96
C GLY A 224 9.54 -10.24 10.81
N VAL A 225 8.73 -11.07 10.16
CA VAL A 225 7.92 -12.11 10.85
C VAL A 225 8.82 -13.12 11.55
N GLU A 226 9.94 -13.52 10.95
CA GLU A 226 10.90 -14.46 11.53
C GLU A 226 11.61 -13.89 12.77
N ASN A 227 12.05 -12.62 12.72
CA ASN A 227 12.86 -12.02 13.77
C ASN A 227 12.05 -11.36 14.90
N PHE A 228 10.90 -10.80 14.57
CA PHE A 228 10.12 -10.00 15.53
C PHE A 228 8.74 -10.56 15.83
N GLY A 229 8.31 -11.60 15.10
CA GLY A 229 7.00 -12.21 15.26
C GLY A 229 5.90 -11.49 14.48
N LYS A 230 4.65 -11.74 14.86
CA LYS A 230 3.47 -11.20 14.18
C LYS A 230 3.37 -9.68 14.32
N PHE A 231 2.94 -9.04 13.27
CA PHE A 231 2.38 -7.68 13.30
C PHE A 231 0.84 -7.76 13.30
N GLU A 232 0.17 -6.65 13.62
CA GLU A 232 -1.30 -6.60 13.58
C GLU A 232 -1.80 -6.06 12.24
N SER A 233 -1.19 -4.99 11.72
CA SER A 233 -1.59 -4.36 10.47
C SER A 233 -0.38 -3.82 9.68
N THR A 234 -0.53 -3.72 8.36
CA THR A 234 0.46 -3.07 7.49
C THR A 234 -0.10 -1.76 6.91
N TYR A 235 0.80 -0.84 6.64
CA TYR A 235 0.53 0.41 5.95
C TYR A 235 1.55 0.61 4.82
N ASN A 236 1.13 0.57 3.57
CA ASN A 236 2.02 0.65 2.41
C ASN A 236 1.41 1.47 1.26
N ASP A 237 2.22 1.85 0.28
CA ASP A 237 1.76 2.55 -0.91
C ASP A 237 1.09 1.60 -1.91
N ASN A 238 0.31 2.18 -2.83
CA ASN A 238 -0.42 1.50 -3.90
C ASN A 238 0.50 1.06 -5.06
N GLY A 239 1.72 0.61 -4.80
CA GLY A 239 2.67 0.18 -5.84
C GLY A 239 2.22 -1.09 -6.57
N THR A 240 2.48 -1.17 -7.89
CA THR A 240 2.17 -2.36 -8.70
C THR A 240 2.89 -3.62 -8.23
N SER A 241 4.10 -3.49 -7.70
CA SER A 241 4.90 -4.60 -7.16
C SER A 241 4.31 -5.18 -5.87
N GLU A 242 3.50 -4.42 -5.16
CA GLU A 242 2.79 -4.85 -3.96
C GLU A 242 1.50 -5.63 -4.28
N LYS A 243 1.01 -5.55 -5.53
CA LYS A 243 -0.24 -6.15 -6.03
C LYS A 243 0.00 -7.36 -6.92
N SER A 244 0.90 -8.25 -6.55
CA SER A 244 1.11 -9.50 -7.29
C SER A 244 0.24 -10.65 -6.75
N ALA A 245 -0.05 -11.63 -7.60
CA ALA A 245 -0.77 -12.84 -7.18
C ALA A 245 -0.05 -13.59 -6.05
N TRP A 246 1.28 -13.55 -6.01
CA TRP A 246 2.05 -14.12 -4.91
C TRP A 246 1.89 -13.30 -3.62
N SER A 247 1.99 -11.97 -3.70
CA SER A 247 1.77 -11.15 -2.51
C SER A 247 0.33 -11.27 -1.97
N ASP A 248 -0.67 -11.45 -2.85
CA ASP A 248 -2.05 -11.72 -2.44
C ASP A 248 -2.17 -13.04 -1.67
N LEU A 249 -1.48 -14.08 -2.14
CA LEU A 249 -1.45 -15.36 -1.47
C LEU A 249 -0.78 -15.28 -0.10
N VAL A 250 0.38 -14.62 0.00
CA VAL A 250 1.08 -14.43 1.29
C VAL A 250 0.19 -13.67 2.26
N VAL A 251 -0.46 -12.60 1.80
CA VAL A 251 -1.44 -11.86 2.59
C VAL A 251 -2.55 -12.75 3.11
N GLU A 252 -3.18 -13.56 2.24
CA GLU A 252 -4.25 -14.49 2.62
C GLU A 252 -3.79 -15.48 3.69
N GLN A 253 -2.58 -16.04 3.54
CA GLN A 253 -2.01 -16.95 4.53
C GLN A 253 -1.75 -16.25 5.87
N LEU A 254 -1.10 -15.10 5.86
CA LEU A 254 -0.82 -14.36 7.09
C LEU A 254 -2.10 -13.85 7.78
N GLN A 255 -3.13 -13.52 7.01
CA GLN A 255 -4.45 -13.19 7.58
C GLN A 255 -5.09 -14.36 8.33
N SER A 256 -4.90 -15.59 7.87
CA SER A 256 -5.39 -16.79 8.59
C SER A 256 -4.76 -16.95 9.98
N TYR A 257 -3.57 -16.37 10.18
CA TYR A 257 -2.89 -16.28 11.48
C TYR A 257 -3.21 -15.01 12.27
N GLY A 258 -4.17 -14.19 11.82
CA GLY A 258 -4.66 -13.00 12.52
C GLY A 258 -3.87 -11.72 12.24
N MET A 259 -3.00 -11.70 11.23
CA MET A 259 -2.36 -10.48 10.76
C MET A 259 -3.29 -9.74 9.76
N ARG A 260 -3.33 -8.41 9.85
CA ARG A 260 -4.17 -7.59 8.97
C ARG A 260 -3.31 -6.84 7.98
N PHE A 261 -3.86 -6.57 6.81
CA PHE A 261 -3.19 -5.83 5.77
C PHE A 261 -4.09 -4.67 5.35
N GLY A 262 -3.63 -3.47 5.63
CA GLY A 262 -4.31 -2.25 5.23
C GLY A 262 -4.59 -1.28 6.35
N ASP A 263 -5.05 -0.12 5.95
CA ASP A 263 -5.26 1.07 6.79
C ASP A 263 -6.66 1.05 7.43
N ASP A 264 -6.89 0.14 8.34
CA ASP A 264 -8.17 0.07 9.06
C ASP A 264 -8.34 1.17 10.10
N ILE A 265 -7.28 1.92 10.38
CA ILE A 265 -7.21 2.79 11.56
C ILE A 265 -7.70 4.20 11.25
N ALA A 266 -7.64 4.64 9.99
CA ALA A 266 -7.91 6.04 9.65
C ALA A 266 -9.30 6.31 9.06
N ASP A 267 -9.95 5.32 8.43
CA ASP A 267 -11.07 5.58 7.52
C ASP A 267 -12.40 4.94 7.90
N LEU A 268 -12.44 4.11 8.96
CA LEU A 268 -13.66 3.50 9.46
C LEU A 268 -14.18 4.25 10.68
N TYR A 269 -15.17 5.09 10.46
CA TYR A 269 -15.95 5.70 11.54
C TYR A 269 -17.24 4.91 11.74
N LYS A 270 -17.48 4.49 12.98
CA LYS A 270 -18.80 3.97 13.35
C LYS A 270 -19.75 5.15 13.55
N ASP A 271 -20.81 5.20 12.78
CA ASP A 271 -21.88 6.14 13.02
C ASP A 271 -22.60 5.73 14.31
N GLU A 272 -22.65 6.62 15.28
CA GLU A 272 -23.27 6.36 16.60
C GLU A 272 -24.80 6.25 16.50
N GLU A 273 -25.44 6.85 15.48
CA GLU A 273 -26.88 6.84 15.31
C GLU A 273 -27.37 5.59 14.54
N THR A 274 -26.69 5.20 13.46
CA THR A 274 -27.09 4.06 12.63
C THR A 274 -26.38 2.77 13.00
N GLY A 275 -25.22 2.86 13.64
CA GLY A 275 -24.37 1.72 13.96
C GLY A 275 -23.53 1.22 12.78
N ASP A 276 -23.66 1.85 11.61
CA ASP A 276 -22.95 1.49 10.39
C ASP A 276 -21.51 2.04 10.39
N TYR A 277 -20.64 1.40 9.63
CA TYR A 277 -19.29 1.89 9.42
C TYR A 277 -19.23 2.76 8.16
N LEU A 278 -18.82 4.02 8.37
CA LEU A 278 -18.67 5.00 7.30
C LEU A 278 -17.23 5.00 6.79
N VAL A 279 -17.07 4.83 5.50
CA VAL A 279 -15.77 5.01 4.81
C VAL A 279 -15.74 6.41 4.24
N ARG A 280 -14.76 7.20 4.62
CA ARG A 280 -14.58 8.56 4.13
C ARG A 280 -13.36 8.63 3.20
N ASP A 281 -13.47 9.44 2.15
CA ASP A 281 -12.34 9.78 1.29
C ASP A 281 -11.44 10.85 1.94
N ASP A 282 -10.37 11.21 1.25
CA ASP A 282 -9.43 12.25 1.71
C ASP A 282 -10.07 13.64 1.85
N SER A 283 -11.23 13.86 1.26
CA SER A 283 -12.01 15.09 1.40
C SER A 283 -12.93 15.08 2.63
N GLY A 284 -13.01 13.92 3.32
CA GLY A 284 -13.94 13.67 4.43
C GLY A 284 -15.34 13.30 3.99
N SER A 285 -15.57 13.11 2.68
CA SER A 285 -16.87 12.70 2.15
C SER A 285 -17.07 11.19 2.33
N VAL A 286 -18.28 10.76 2.67
CA VAL A 286 -18.64 9.35 2.82
C VAL A 286 -18.72 8.72 1.44
N VAL A 287 -17.84 7.77 1.14
CA VAL A 287 -17.77 7.07 -0.16
C VAL A 287 -18.35 5.67 -0.12
N ALA A 288 -18.50 5.08 1.07
CA ALA A 288 -19.09 3.76 1.22
C ALA A 288 -19.65 3.55 2.63
N TYR A 289 -20.57 2.58 2.73
CA TYR A 289 -21.11 2.06 3.98
C TYR A 289 -20.78 0.59 4.11
N ALA A 290 -20.45 0.13 5.31
CA ALA A 290 -20.25 -1.29 5.59
C ALA A 290 -21.07 -1.68 6.82
N GLU A 291 -21.81 -2.78 6.73
CA GLU A 291 -22.64 -3.31 7.83
C GLU A 291 -21.77 -3.79 9.00
N SER A 292 -20.53 -4.17 8.73
CA SER A 292 -19.55 -4.52 9.75
C SER A 292 -18.12 -4.23 9.29
N ALA A 293 -17.21 -3.97 10.26
CA ALA A 293 -15.79 -3.88 9.99
C ALA A 293 -15.24 -5.15 9.31
N GLN A 294 -15.77 -6.33 9.66
CA GLN A 294 -15.37 -7.61 9.05
C GLN A 294 -15.74 -7.72 7.58
N ASP A 295 -16.89 -7.18 7.15
CA ASP A 295 -17.32 -7.22 5.76
C ASP A 295 -16.52 -6.26 4.90
N TRP A 296 -16.18 -5.09 5.45
CA TRP A 296 -15.24 -4.17 4.82
C TRP A 296 -13.87 -4.83 4.58
N HIS A 297 -13.33 -5.53 5.57
CA HIS A 297 -12.05 -6.22 5.48
C HIS A 297 -12.06 -7.38 4.46
N LYS A 298 -13.17 -8.09 4.33
CA LYS A 298 -13.33 -9.14 3.31
C LYS A 298 -13.34 -8.58 1.88
N LYS A 299 -13.92 -7.39 1.67
CA LYS A 299 -13.99 -6.75 0.35
C LYS A 299 -12.68 -6.06 -0.04
N ASN A 300 -12.00 -5.45 0.92
CA ASN A 300 -10.77 -4.68 0.70
C ASN A 300 -9.59 -5.38 1.37
N ARG A 301 -9.08 -6.43 0.73
CA ARG A 301 -7.97 -7.25 1.25
C ARG A 301 -6.67 -6.50 1.50
N ARG A 302 -6.54 -5.27 0.97
CA ARG A 302 -5.42 -4.35 1.19
C ARG A 302 -5.93 -2.93 1.11
N ILE A 303 -5.80 -2.17 2.17
CA ILE A 303 -5.95 -0.72 2.12
C ILE A 303 -4.57 -0.15 1.84
N PHE A 304 -4.47 0.58 0.75
CA PHE A 304 -3.25 1.25 0.35
C PHE A 304 -3.35 2.71 0.75
N ALA A 305 -2.26 3.27 1.23
CA ALA A 305 -2.18 4.70 1.45
C ALA A 305 -2.55 5.44 0.17
N ASN A 306 -3.39 6.43 0.30
CA ASN A 306 -3.66 7.32 -0.83
C ASN A 306 -2.34 7.97 -1.28
N VAL A 307 -1.99 7.82 -2.55
CA VAL A 307 -0.74 8.24 -3.19
C VAL A 307 -0.36 9.72 -2.92
N LYS A 308 -1.26 10.50 -2.32
CA LYS A 308 -1.11 11.96 -2.14
C LYS A 308 -0.73 12.40 -0.73
N ASN A 309 -0.65 11.51 0.26
CA ASN A 309 -0.40 11.89 1.67
C ASN A 309 0.88 11.29 2.25
N ALA A 310 1.95 11.26 1.45
CA ALA A 310 3.28 10.72 1.79
C ALA A 310 3.90 11.33 3.07
N LYS A 311 3.51 12.55 3.45
CA LYS A 311 4.14 13.32 4.53
C LYS A 311 3.94 12.78 5.95
N THR A 312 3.11 11.78 6.14
CA THR A 312 2.83 11.20 7.46
C THR A 312 3.63 9.93 7.76
N LYS A 313 4.36 9.41 6.78
CA LYS A 313 5.11 8.17 6.91
C LYS A 313 6.47 8.39 7.58
N PRO A 314 6.72 7.78 8.74
CA PRO A 314 8.03 7.86 9.40
C PRO A 314 9.15 7.20 8.59
N ILE A 315 8.80 6.31 7.67
CA ILE A 315 9.74 5.55 6.85
C ILE A 315 10.52 6.44 5.86
N GLU A 316 9.90 7.48 5.29
CA GLU A 316 10.60 8.44 4.41
C GLU A 316 11.73 9.17 5.17
N ARG A 317 11.46 9.56 6.42
CA ARG A 317 12.47 10.18 7.28
C ARG A 317 13.56 9.19 7.66
N PHE A 318 13.21 7.92 7.84
CA PHE A 318 14.18 6.85 8.06
C PHE A 318 15.13 6.71 6.86
N PHE A 319 14.61 6.63 5.63
CA PHE A 319 15.47 6.54 4.43
C PHE A 319 16.40 7.74 4.31
N SER A 320 15.92 8.94 4.56
CA SER A 320 16.77 10.14 4.59
C SER A 320 17.89 10.03 5.63
N THR A 321 17.60 9.45 6.80
CA THR A 321 18.58 9.19 7.85
C THR A 321 19.58 8.11 7.44
N LEU A 322 19.11 7.02 6.83
CA LEU A 322 19.93 5.91 6.35
C LEU A 322 20.91 6.37 5.27
N GLU A 323 20.43 7.14 4.29
CA GLU A 323 21.28 7.75 3.26
C GLU A 323 22.35 8.68 3.85
N GLN A 324 22.01 9.44 4.88
CA GLN A 324 22.99 10.27 5.57
C GLN A 324 24.04 9.44 6.29
N MET A 325 23.66 8.36 6.97
CA MET A 325 24.59 7.45 7.65
C MET A 325 25.55 6.77 6.66
N LEU A 326 25.04 6.34 5.50
CA LEU A 326 25.88 5.76 4.45
C LEU A 326 26.87 6.79 3.88
N ARG A 327 26.45 8.04 3.71
CA ARG A 327 27.37 9.13 3.30
C ARG A 327 28.43 9.40 4.35
N ASP A 328 28.07 9.38 5.63
CA ASP A 328 29.00 9.60 6.73
C ASP A 328 30.08 8.51 6.82
N MET A 329 29.80 7.31 6.27
CA MET A 329 30.80 6.23 6.11
C MET A 329 31.79 6.50 4.96
N CYS A 330 31.60 7.57 4.19
CA CYS A 330 32.46 7.92 3.04
C CYS A 330 32.61 6.80 2.00
N LEU A 331 31.54 6.01 1.77
CA LEU A 331 31.56 4.91 0.82
C LEU A 331 31.69 5.41 -0.62
N PRO A 332 32.42 4.68 -1.50
CA PRO A 332 32.45 4.99 -2.92
C PRO A 332 31.13 4.71 -3.61
N GLY A 333 30.93 5.29 -4.79
CA GLY A 333 29.74 5.05 -5.62
C GLY A 333 28.58 6.01 -5.37
N TYR A 334 28.70 6.96 -4.45
CA TYR A 334 27.64 7.94 -4.18
C TYR A 334 27.47 8.94 -5.34
N VAL A 335 26.25 9.03 -5.88
CA VAL A 335 25.84 10.06 -6.83
C VAL A 335 24.38 10.41 -6.57
N LYS A 336 24.15 11.64 -6.12
CA LYS A 336 22.81 12.14 -5.91
C LYS A 336 22.12 12.39 -7.26
N GLU A 337 20.94 11.83 -7.45
CA GLU A 337 20.21 11.88 -8.74
C GLU A 337 19.41 13.18 -8.93
N LEU A 338 19.12 13.92 -7.87
CA LEU A 338 18.21 15.08 -7.91
C LEU A 338 18.90 16.39 -7.54
N CYS A 339 18.72 17.40 -8.36
CA CYS A 339 19.05 18.82 -8.09
C CYS A 339 20.54 19.18 -8.13
N LEU A 340 21.36 18.48 -8.89
CA LEU A 340 22.69 19.00 -9.21
C LEU A 340 22.58 20.06 -10.31
N SER A 341 23.34 21.14 -10.19
CA SER A 341 23.61 22.00 -11.35
C SER A 341 24.36 21.21 -12.42
N ALA A 342 24.25 21.61 -13.69
CA ALA A 342 24.92 20.88 -14.77
C ALA A 342 26.44 20.67 -14.53
N PRO A 343 27.21 21.63 -13.99
CA PRO A 343 28.61 21.41 -13.64
C PRO A 343 28.82 20.40 -12.51
N GLU A 344 27.94 20.36 -11.49
CA GLU A 344 28.03 19.43 -10.37
C GLU A 344 27.70 17.99 -10.81
N GLU A 345 26.75 17.83 -11.74
CA GLU A 345 26.41 16.55 -12.34
C GLU A 345 27.58 15.99 -13.16
N GLU A 346 28.25 16.82 -13.96
CA GLU A 346 29.41 16.44 -14.73
C GLU A 346 30.56 15.97 -13.84
N GLU A 347 30.85 16.68 -12.77
CA GLU A 347 31.90 16.32 -11.82
C GLU A 347 31.56 15.02 -11.06
N ALA A 348 30.32 14.85 -10.64
CA ALA A 348 29.86 13.63 -9.98
C ALA A 348 29.98 12.41 -10.92
N THR A 349 29.64 12.58 -12.20
CA THR A 349 29.78 11.55 -13.22
C THR A 349 31.24 11.19 -13.48
N ARG A 350 32.13 12.19 -13.63
CA ARG A 350 33.58 11.96 -13.80
C ARG A 350 34.17 11.21 -12.62
N ARG A 351 33.79 11.54 -11.39
CA ARG A 351 34.24 10.83 -10.18
C ARG A 351 33.76 9.38 -10.16
N LEU A 352 32.48 9.13 -10.49
CA LEU A 352 31.93 7.79 -10.57
C LEU A 352 32.64 6.95 -11.64
N ASP A 353 32.89 7.50 -12.82
CA ASP A 353 33.61 6.82 -13.92
C ASP A 353 35.07 6.50 -13.55
N TRP A 354 35.70 7.39 -12.79
CA TRP A 354 37.03 7.10 -12.25
C TRP A 354 37.00 5.94 -11.25
N GLN A 355 36.01 5.94 -10.33
CA GLN A 355 35.83 4.86 -9.35
C GLN A 355 35.53 3.52 -10.02
N LYS A 356 34.70 3.50 -11.06
CA LYS A 356 34.41 2.30 -11.86
C LYS A 356 35.67 1.77 -12.56
N ARG A 357 36.40 2.64 -13.23
CA ARG A 357 37.66 2.26 -13.95
C ARG A 357 38.72 1.72 -13.02
N ASN A 358 38.83 2.21 -11.80
CA ASN A 358 39.80 1.78 -10.80
C ASN A 358 39.26 0.67 -9.87
N ASN A 359 38.12 0.06 -10.19
CA ASN A 359 37.49 -1.00 -9.42
C ASN A 359 37.25 -0.63 -7.94
N TYR A 360 36.94 0.64 -7.69
CA TYR A 360 36.76 1.21 -6.34
C TYR A 360 35.31 1.17 -5.86
N ILE A 361 34.39 0.62 -6.66
CA ILE A 361 32.99 0.48 -6.33
C ILE A 361 32.76 -0.81 -5.53
N LEU A 362 31.96 -0.73 -4.46
CA LEU A 362 31.60 -1.87 -3.62
C LEU A 362 30.86 -2.94 -4.42
N THR A 363 31.06 -4.19 -4.06
CA THR A 363 30.18 -5.28 -4.48
C THR A 363 28.81 -5.13 -3.85
N PHE A 364 27.81 -5.77 -4.43
CA PHE A 364 26.45 -5.75 -3.88
C PHE A 364 26.40 -6.27 -2.43
N ASN A 365 27.13 -7.35 -2.13
CA ASN A 365 27.20 -7.93 -0.80
C ASN A 365 27.88 -7.00 0.23
N GLU A 366 28.96 -6.32 -0.17
CA GLU A 366 29.62 -5.31 0.68
C GLU A 366 28.70 -4.13 0.96
N PHE A 367 27.94 -3.69 -0.04
CA PHE A 367 26.95 -2.62 0.13
C PHE A 367 25.82 -3.04 1.08
N ILE A 368 25.29 -4.27 0.94
CA ILE A 368 24.28 -4.82 1.86
C ILE A 368 24.83 -4.85 3.30
N ALA A 369 26.09 -5.28 3.49
CA ALA A 369 26.71 -5.29 4.81
C ALA A 369 26.84 -3.89 5.41
N ALA A 370 27.18 -2.88 4.60
CA ALA A 370 27.22 -1.48 5.05
C ALA A 370 25.83 -0.97 5.46
N VAL A 371 24.79 -1.28 4.69
CA VAL A 371 23.41 -0.91 5.04
C VAL A 371 22.96 -1.63 6.32
N ALA A 372 23.25 -2.91 6.47
CA ALA A 372 22.95 -3.68 7.69
C ALA A 372 23.60 -3.03 8.92
N HIS A 373 24.88 -2.64 8.83
CA HIS A 373 25.56 -1.91 9.89
C HIS A 373 24.87 -0.57 10.23
N CYS A 374 24.43 0.19 9.22
CA CYS A 374 23.68 1.42 9.44
C CYS A 374 22.34 1.17 10.13
N VAL A 375 21.62 0.09 9.75
CA VAL A 375 20.36 -0.30 10.38
C VAL A 375 20.57 -0.69 11.84
N ASP A 376 21.58 -1.48 12.15
CA ASP A 376 21.92 -1.84 13.53
C ASP A 376 22.28 -0.60 14.36
N THR A 377 23.08 0.29 13.80
CA THR A 377 23.42 1.56 14.43
C THR A 377 22.17 2.42 14.65
N TYR A 378 21.26 2.49 13.67
CA TYR A 378 19.99 3.22 13.82
C TYR A 378 19.13 2.62 14.92
N ASN A 379 18.98 1.30 14.97
CA ASN A 379 18.15 0.61 15.96
C ASN A 379 18.68 0.77 17.39
N THR A 380 20.00 0.97 17.56
CA THR A 380 20.65 1.12 18.88
C THR A 380 20.94 2.56 19.27
N ARG A 381 20.89 3.50 18.31
CA ARG A 381 21.12 4.92 18.54
C ARG A 381 19.88 5.63 19.09
N LYS A 382 20.09 6.61 19.97
CA LYS A 382 19.00 7.47 20.50
C LYS A 382 18.26 8.19 19.36
N HIS A 383 16.96 7.96 19.26
CA HIS A 383 16.08 8.59 18.29
C HIS A 383 15.49 9.88 18.85
N SER A 384 15.50 10.98 18.08
CA SER A 384 15.11 12.32 18.55
C SER A 384 13.66 12.40 19.03
N SER A 385 12.72 11.71 18.36
CA SER A 385 11.30 11.75 18.73
C SER A 385 10.94 10.77 19.85
N LEU A 386 11.72 9.70 20.05
CA LEU A 386 11.48 8.72 21.11
C LEU A 386 12.20 9.07 22.42
N GLY A 387 13.29 9.85 22.34
CA GLY A 387 14.15 10.14 23.48
C GLY A 387 15.06 8.98 23.91
N ARG A 388 14.92 7.81 23.26
CA ARG A 388 15.71 6.57 23.44
C ARG A 388 15.90 5.89 22.10
N SER A 389 16.62 4.76 22.04
CA SER A 389 16.77 4.02 20.80
C SER A 389 15.51 3.20 20.48
N PRO A 390 15.29 2.84 19.19
CA PRO A 390 14.22 1.92 18.79
C PRO A 390 14.24 0.59 19.55
N ALA A 391 15.39 0.00 19.73
CA ALA A 391 15.55 -1.24 20.49
C ALA A 391 15.21 -1.08 21.98
N GLU A 392 15.63 0.03 22.61
CA GLU A 392 15.26 0.36 24.00
C GLU A 392 13.75 0.58 24.16
N GLU A 393 13.10 1.18 23.16
CA GLU A 393 11.64 1.39 23.16
C GLU A 393 10.89 0.07 23.12
N LEU A 394 11.33 -0.90 22.28
CA LEU A 394 10.77 -2.25 22.26
C LEU A 394 11.01 -2.96 23.60
N ALA A 395 12.23 -2.93 24.11
CA ALA A 395 12.57 -3.57 25.40
C ALA A 395 11.79 -2.95 26.57
N LEU A 396 11.47 -1.65 26.53
CA LEU A 396 10.61 -1.01 27.51
C LEU A 396 9.17 -1.53 27.42
N ALA A 397 8.64 -1.64 26.20
CA ALA A 397 7.29 -2.17 26.01
C ALA A 397 7.18 -3.61 26.49
N GLU A 398 8.20 -4.44 26.24
CA GLU A 398 8.25 -5.82 26.72
C GLU A 398 8.28 -5.89 28.27
N ARG A 399 9.05 -5.03 28.91
CA ARG A 399 9.04 -4.89 30.38
C ARG A 399 7.68 -4.44 30.92
N ASN A 400 6.94 -3.66 30.14
CA ASN A 400 5.59 -3.20 30.49
C ASN A 400 4.49 -4.22 30.12
N GLY A 401 4.86 -5.46 29.77
CA GLY A 401 3.92 -6.55 29.55
C GLY A 401 3.58 -6.85 28.08
N PHE A 402 4.14 -6.12 27.12
CA PHE A 402 4.01 -6.49 25.72
C PHE A 402 4.73 -7.81 25.45
N LYS A 403 4.07 -8.73 24.76
CA LYS A 403 4.64 -10.02 24.37
C LYS A 403 4.58 -10.18 22.86
N ARG A 404 5.72 -10.42 22.24
CA ARG A 404 5.78 -10.81 20.84
C ARG A 404 5.16 -12.19 20.64
N THR A 405 4.41 -12.37 19.60
CA THR A 405 3.83 -13.65 19.22
C THR A 405 4.52 -14.15 17.96
N PHE A 406 5.18 -15.30 18.04
CA PHE A 406 5.86 -15.91 16.90
C PHE A 406 5.00 -17.01 16.29
N LEU A 407 5.14 -17.21 14.98
CA LEU A 407 4.67 -18.40 14.28
C LEU A 407 5.69 -19.53 14.41
N ASN A 408 5.24 -20.78 14.25
CA ASN A 408 6.19 -21.87 14.09
C ASN A 408 7.00 -21.68 12.81
N PRO A 409 8.28 -22.05 12.77
CA PRO A 409 9.11 -21.90 11.58
C PRO A 409 8.51 -22.56 10.32
N ALA A 410 7.87 -23.72 10.45
CA ALA A 410 7.20 -24.40 9.35
C ALA A 410 5.99 -23.60 8.82
N ASP A 411 5.22 -22.95 9.72
CA ASP A 411 4.09 -22.10 9.34
C ASP A 411 4.58 -20.85 8.63
N VAL A 412 5.69 -20.25 9.11
CA VAL A 412 6.31 -19.11 8.44
C VAL A 412 6.73 -19.51 7.04
N GLU A 413 7.46 -20.62 6.88
CA GLU A 413 7.89 -21.09 5.58
C GLU A 413 6.70 -21.29 4.64
N TYR A 414 5.65 -21.96 5.11
CA TYR A 414 4.44 -22.20 4.32
C TYR A 414 3.74 -20.91 3.88
N CYS A 415 3.63 -19.92 4.75
CA CYS A 415 2.98 -18.64 4.45
C CYS A 415 3.66 -17.87 3.30
N PHE A 416 4.97 -18.02 3.17
CA PHE A 416 5.77 -17.27 2.20
C PHE A 416 6.08 -18.04 0.90
N LEU A 417 5.51 -19.26 0.73
CA LEU A 417 5.65 -20.00 -0.52
C LEU A 417 4.86 -19.35 -1.66
N ASN A 418 5.45 -19.35 -2.84
CA ASN A 418 4.75 -18.96 -4.06
C ASN A 418 3.88 -20.11 -4.58
N ARG A 419 2.95 -19.78 -5.46
CA ARG A 419 1.97 -20.70 -6.04
C ARG A 419 2.16 -20.82 -7.55
N ALA A 420 2.16 -22.03 -8.05
CA ALA A 420 2.06 -22.33 -9.47
C ALA A 420 1.13 -23.50 -9.69
N THR A 421 0.68 -23.70 -10.93
CA THR A 421 -0.07 -24.90 -11.32
C THR A 421 0.74 -25.66 -12.36
N ALA A 422 0.86 -26.97 -12.19
CA ALA A 422 1.53 -27.83 -13.15
C ALA A 422 0.70 -29.08 -13.42
N VAL A 423 0.93 -29.69 -14.58
CA VAL A 423 0.37 -31.01 -14.90
C VAL A 423 1.41 -32.06 -14.54
N VAL A 424 0.98 -33.04 -13.77
CA VAL A 424 1.84 -34.19 -13.43
C VAL A 424 2.04 -35.06 -14.66
N ASN A 425 3.29 -35.34 -14.98
CA ASN A 425 3.66 -36.20 -16.11
C ASN A 425 4.46 -37.41 -15.61
N GLY A 426 3.79 -38.56 -15.50
CA GLY A 426 4.36 -39.71 -14.81
C GLY A 426 4.47 -39.47 -13.31
N ASP A 427 5.69 -39.48 -12.80
CA ASP A 427 6.05 -39.21 -11.40
C ASP A 427 6.66 -37.80 -11.19
N ARG A 428 6.55 -36.90 -12.19
CA ARG A 428 7.27 -35.63 -12.25
C ARG A 428 6.36 -34.44 -12.58
N VAL A 429 6.78 -33.28 -12.13
CA VAL A 429 6.23 -31.97 -12.55
C VAL A 429 7.36 -31.10 -13.08
N ARG A 430 7.05 -30.17 -13.97
CA ARG A 430 7.99 -29.16 -14.46
C ARG A 430 7.64 -27.81 -13.86
N LEU A 431 8.62 -27.16 -13.23
CA LEU A 431 8.50 -25.82 -12.65
C LEU A 431 9.74 -25.01 -13.00
N LEU A 432 9.56 -23.80 -13.54
CA LEU A 432 10.66 -22.87 -13.88
C LEU A 432 11.80 -23.53 -14.69
N GLY A 433 11.44 -24.43 -15.62
CA GLY A 433 12.41 -25.13 -16.46
C GLY A 433 13.01 -26.40 -15.85
N ARG A 434 12.87 -26.62 -14.55
CA ARG A 434 13.41 -27.78 -13.80
C ARG A 434 12.35 -28.87 -13.62
N TYR A 435 12.78 -30.09 -13.38
CA TYR A 435 11.92 -31.23 -13.09
C TYR A 435 11.99 -31.59 -11.62
N PHE A 436 10.84 -31.85 -11.01
CA PHE A 436 10.71 -32.24 -9.61
C PHE A 436 9.92 -33.54 -9.50
N ALA A 437 10.38 -34.43 -8.65
CA ALA A 437 9.73 -35.70 -8.35
C ALA A 437 9.47 -35.85 -6.85
N GLY A 438 8.41 -36.58 -6.53
CA GLY A 438 8.07 -36.93 -5.15
C GLY A 438 8.96 -38.04 -4.59
N PRO A 439 8.68 -38.48 -3.35
CA PRO A 439 9.36 -39.60 -2.75
C PRO A 439 9.15 -40.88 -3.59
N PRO A 440 10.10 -41.82 -3.53
CA PRO A 440 9.96 -43.10 -4.25
C PRO A 440 8.66 -43.79 -3.89
N LEU A 441 7.99 -44.35 -4.92
CA LEU A 441 6.70 -45.00 -4.76
C LEU A 441 6.85 -46.25 -3.89
N THR A 442 6.04 -46.36 -2.82
CA THR A 442 5.95 -47.52 -1.95
C THR A 442 4.67 -48.30 -2.20
N GLN A 443 4.64 -49.58 -1.80
CA GLN A 443 3.44 -50.43 -1.91
C GLN A 443 2.24 -49.82 -1.18
N GLU A 444 2.45 -49.23 0.01
CA GLU A 444 1.41 -48.56 0.80
C GLU A 444 0.83 -47.35 0.07
N MET A 445 1.68 -46.51 -0.56
CA MET A 445 1.24 -45.35 -1.36
C MET A 445 0.37 -45.80 -2.55
N VAL A 446 0.67 -46.95 -3.13
CA VAL A 446 -0.15 -47.54 -4.22
C VAL A 446 -1.50 -47.99 -3.69
N LEU A 447 -1.52 -48.77 -2.60
CA LEU A 447 -2.75 -49.31 -2.00
C LEU A 447 -3.67 -48.17 -1.49
N ASN A 448 -3.12 -47.20 -0.83
CA ASN A 448 -3.87 -46.06 -0.26
C ASN A 448 -4.17 -44.96 -1.28
N ASN A 449 -3.57 -45.02 -2.47
CA ASN A 449 -3.68 -44.01 -3.53
C ASN A 449 -3.36 -42.59 -3.03
N ARG A 450 -2.32 -42.44 -2.16
CA ARG A 450 -1.92 -41.19 -1.51
C ARG A 450 -0.39 -41.02 -1.46
N GLY A 451 0.06 -39.77 -1.30
CA GLY A 451 1.46 -39.46 -1.03
C GLY A 451 2.43 -39.62 -2.20
N SER A 452 1.97 -39.87 -3.42
CA SER A 452 2.82 -39.98 -4.59
C SER A 452 2.26 -39.25 -5.80
N LEU A 453 3.14 -38.58 -6.57
CA LEU A 453 2.77 -37.90 -7.81
C LEU A 453 2.20 -38.82 -8.88
N ILE A 454 2.64 -40.06 -8.96
CA ILE A 454 2.17 -41.00 -9.98
C ILE A 454 0.67 -41.24 -9.86
N ASN A 455 0.11 -41.16 -8.66
CA ASN A 455 -1.33 -41.28 -8.40
C ASN A 455 -2.11 -40.08 -8.92
N LEU A 456 -1.40 -38.97 -9.23
CA LEU A 456 -1.93 -37.73 -9.79
C LEU A 456 -1.54 -37.53 -11.26
N ASN A 457 -1.01 -38.60 -11.93
CA ASN A 457 -0.58 -38.50 -13.32
C ASN A 457 -1.68 -37.93 -14.22
N LYS A 458 -1.28 -36.99 -15.11
CA LYS A 458 -2.15 -36.23 -16.02
C LYS A 458 -3.13 -35.27 -15.32
N LYS A 459 -3.10 -35.15 -14.00
CA LYS A 459 -3.90 -34.15 -13.28
C LYS A 459 -3.12 -32.87 -13.13
N ARG A 460 -3.87 -31.76 -13.06
CA ARG A 460 -3.34 -30.45 -12.69
C ARG A 460 -3.28 -30.38 -11.18
N VAL A 461 -2.11 -30.07 -10.65
CA VAL A 461 -1.84 -29.90 -9.21
C VAL A 461 -1.36 -28.48 -8.93
N GLU A 462 -1.64 -27.99 -7.74
CA GLU A 462 -1.04 -26.77 -7.22
C GLU A 462 0.35 -27.09 -6.68
N LEU A 463 1.30 -26.26 -7.03
CA LEU A 463 2.66 -26.30 -6.50
C LEU A 463 2.88 -25.12 -5.56
N ARG A 464 3.51 -25.38 -4.41
CA ARG A 464 4.00 -24.38 -3.47
C ARG A 464 5.52 -24.45 -3.44
N TYR A 465 6.20 -23.33 -3.59
CA TYR A 465 7.67 -23.30 -3.70
C TYR A 465 8.23 -21.96 -3.27
N ASN A 466 9.48 -21.98 -2.81
CA ASN A 466 10.24 -20.77 -2.59
C ASN A 466 10.99 -20.40 -3.87
N PRO A 467 10.68 -19.28 -4.54
CA PRO A 467 11.34 -18.90 -5.79
C PRO A 467 12.83 -18.59 -5.64
N ASP A 468 13.24 -18.18 -4.43
CA ASP A 468 14.65 -17.86 -4.13
C ASP A 468 15.47 -19.11 -3.75
N ASN A 469 14.81 -20.20 -3.39
CA ASN A 469 15.47 -21.46 -3.01
C ASN A 469 14.62 -22.68 -3.40
N LEU A 470 14.69 -23.04 -4.68
CA LEU A 470 14.00 -24.23 -5.18
C LEU A 470 14.63 -25.54 -4.67
N ASP A 471 15.89 -25.50 -4.20
CA ASP A 471 16.59 -26.68 -3.68
C ASP A 471 16.05 -27.10 -2.30
N ALA A 472 15.39 -26.21 -1.57
CA ALA A 472 14.69 -26.57 -0.33
C ALA A 472 13.48 -27.48 -0.56
N GLY A 473 13.04 -27.61 -1.81
CA GLY A 473 11.94 -28.44 -2.23
C GLY A 473 10.73 -27.66 -2.75
N VAL A 474 9.90 -28.38 -3.44
CA VAL A 474 8.62 -27.91 -3.98
C VAL A 474 7.52 -28.79 -3.39
N TYR A 475 6.41 -28.23 -2.96
CA TYR A 475 5.27 -29.00 -2.44
C TYR A 475 4.21 -29.08 -3.52
N ALA A 476 3.78 -30.31 -3.86
CA ALA A 476 2.59 -30.52 -4.67
C ALA A 476 1.38 -30.80 -3.76
N ILE A 477 0.30 -30.07 -3.97
CA ILE A 477 -0.93 -30.25 -3.20
C ILE A 477 -1.83 -31.24 -3.91
N ASP A 478 -2.16 -32.34 -3.24
CA ASP A 478 -3.11 -33.33 -3.77
C ASP A 478 -4.52 -32.74 -3.73
N PRO A 479 -5.18 -32.56 -4.88
CA PRO A 479 -6.50 -31.92 -4.96
C PRO A 479 -7.63 -32.74 -4.29
N LYS A 480 -7.38 -34.03 -3.94
CA LYS A 480 -8.38 -34.87 -3.30
C LYS A 480 -8.46 -34.73 -1.78
N ASN A 481 -7.31 -34.59 -1.14
CA ASN A 481 -7.20 -34.60 0.33
C ASN A 481 -6.44 -33.40 0.88
N ASN A 482 -6.05 -32.47 0.03
CA ASN A 482 -5.26 -31.27 0.37
C ASN A 482 -3.91 -31.56 1.05
N GLN A 483 -3.38 -32.78 0.87
CA GLN A 483 -2.10 -33.19 1.43
C GLN A 483 -0.95 -32.66 0.59
N ALA A 484 0.05 -32.09 1.25
CA ALA A 484 1.29 -31.63 0.61
C ALA A 484 2.25 -32.82 0.39
N ILE A 485 2.72 -32.97 -0.84
CA ILE A 485 3.75 -33.94 -1.22
C ILE A 485 5.03 -33.16 -1.48
N LEU A 486 6.07 -33.39 -0.67
CA LEU A 486 7.37 -32.75 -0.88
C LEU A 486 8.05 -33.36 -2.11
N LEU A 487 8.50 -32.50 -3.01
CA LEU A 487 9.19 -32.86 -4.24
C LEU A 487 10.63 -32.35 -4.18
N HIS A 488 11.54 -33.12 -4.78
CA HIS A 488 12.93 -32.76 -4.93
C HIS A 488 13.31 -32.63 -6.40
N GLU A 489 14.28 -31.79 -6.70
CA GLU A 489 14.76 -31.60 -8.06
C GLU A 489 15.37 -32.89 -8.61
N VAL A 490 14.96 -33.26 -9.81
CA VAL A 490 15.53 -34.37 -10.56
C VAL A 490 16.58 -33.81 -11.50
N LYS A 491 17.85 -34.04 -11.19
CA LYS A 491 18.96 -33.64 -12.05
C LYS A 491 19.13 -34.63 -13.21
N ALA A 492 19.44 -34.11 -14.37
CA ALA A 492 19.85 -34.95 -15.50
C ALA A 492 21.14 -35.71 -15.14
N ILE A 493 21.16 -36.98 -15.45
CA ILE A 493 22.32 -37.83 -15.19
C ILE A 493 23.25 -37.75 -16.41
N ASP A 494 24.55 -37.66 -16.18
CA ASP A 494 25.53 -37.81 -17.24
C ASP A 494 25.43 -39.24 -17.83
N MET A 495 25.28 -39.33 -19.15
CA MET A 495 25.15 -40.61 -19.86
C MET A 495 26.38 -41.52 -19.63
N PHE A 496 27.51 -40.95 -19.27
CA PHE A 496 28.76 -41.69 -19.03
C PHE A 496 28.97 -42.03 -17.54
N ASP A 497 28.15 -41.51 -16.61
CA ASP A 497 28.22 -41.87 -15.19
C ASP A 497 27.39 -43.16 -14.94
N GLN A 498 28.05 -44.29 -15.15
CA GLN A 498 27.44 -45.62 -15.00
C GLN A 498 26.88 -45.85 -13.58
N ALA A 499 27.56 -45.37 -12.54
CA ALA A 499 27.14 -45.57 -11.15
C ALA A 499 25.85 -44.81 -10.81
N SER A 500 25.69 -43.59 -11.32
CA SER A 500 24.43 -42.83 -11.16
C SER A 500 23.30 -43.43 -11.98
N PHE A 501 23.59 -43.93 -13.21
CA PHE A 501 22.60 -44.59 -14.05
C PHE A 501 22.11 -45.91 -13.44
N GLU A 502 22.99 -46.73 -12.86
CA GLU A 502 22.63 -47.97 -12.16
C GLU A 502 21.73 -47.68 -10.92
N ARG A 503 22.01 -46.63 -10.17
CA ARG A 503 21.18 -46.20 -9.04
C ARG A 503 19.75 -45.85 -9.47
N GLU A 504 19.62 -45.09 -10.54
CA GLU A 504 18.29 -44.74 -11.07
C GLU A 504 17.53 -45.93 -11.62
N ILE A 505 18.22 -46.87 -12.28
CA ILE A 505 17.60 -48.14 -12.71
C ILE A 505 17.13 -48.95 -11.50
N ALA A 506 17.93 -49.03 -10.44
CA ALA A 506 17.56 -49.74 -9.22
C ALA A 506 16.32 -49.10 -8.56
N LEU A 507 16.27 -47.77 -8.48
CA LEU A 507 15.13 -47.00 -7.98
C LEU A 507 13.88 -47.27 -8.81
N LYS A 508 13.99 -47.19 -10.14
CA LYS A 508 12.90 -47.51 -11.06
C LYS A 508 12.38 -48.95 -10.86
N ARG A 509 13.28 -49.93 -10.72
CA ARG A 509 12.89 -51.34 -10.46
C ARG A 509 12.20 -51.46 -9.10
N GLN A 510 12.64 -50.76 -8.07
CA GLN A 510 12.02 -50.77 -6.75
C GLN A 510 10.56 -50.24 -6.83
N GLN A 511 10.35 -49.13 -7.52
CA GLN A 511 9.02 -48.54 -7.70
C GLN A 511 8.08 -49.48 -8.51
N MET A 512 8.60 -50.07 -9.58
CA MET A 512 7.84 -51.10 -10.35
C MET A 512 7.47 -52.31 -9.49
N LYS A 513 8.40 -52.75 -8.60
CA LYS A 513 8.13 -53.85 -7.67
C LYS A 513 7.06 -53.48 -6.65
N ALA A 514 7.03 -52.21 -6.16
CA ALA A 514 5.98 -51.74 -5.26
C ALA A 514 4.59 -51.85 -5.90
N VAL A 515 4.44 -51.43 -7.16
CA VAL A 515 3.17 -51.54 -7.91
C VAL A 515 2.79 -53.00 -8.12
N THR A 516 3.75 -53.85 -8.56
CA THR A 516 3.45 -55.26 -8.80
C THR A 516 3.12 -56.04 -7.52
N SER A 517 3.73 -55.63 -6.37
CA SER A 517 3.41 -56.22 -5.08
C SER A 517 2.03 -55.81 -4.59
N ALA A 518 1.67 -54.53 -4.72
CA ALA A 518 0.32 -54.04 -4.42
C ALA A 518 -0.73 -54.73 -5.28
N PHE A 519 -0.48 -54.88 -6.59
CA PHE A 519 -1.37 -55.58 -7.49
C PHE A 519 -1.57 -57.06 -7.05
N LYS A 520 -0.48 -57.77 -6.71
CA LYS A 520 -0.56 -59.13 -6.20
C LYS A 520 -1.35 -59.22 -4.90
N GLU A 521 -1.17 -58.29 -3.98
CA GLU A 521 -1.91 -58.23 -2.73
C GLU A 521 -3.40 -58.08 -2.98
N ILE A 522 -3.81 -57.17 -3.84
CA ILE A 522 -5.20 -56.94 -4.20
C ILE A 522 -5.78 -58.18 -4.91
N THR A 523 -5.04 -58.79 -5.83
CA THR A 523 -5.52 -59.91 -6.63
C THR A 523 -5.45 -61.23 -5.89
N ASN A 524 -4.46 -61.46 -5.01
CA ASN A 524 -4.37 -62.70 -4.21
C ASN A 524 -5.42 -62.78 -3.10
N GLY A 525 -5.95 -61.63 -2.62
CA GLY A 525 -7.10 -61.60 -1.72
C GLY A 525 -8.38 -62.15 -2.36
N HIS A 526 -8.44 -62.16 -3.68
CA HIS A 526 -9.54 -62.73 -4.44
C HIS A 526 -9.01 -63.73 -5.51
N LYS A 527 -8.64 -64.92 -5.08
CA LYS A 527 -8.32 -66.03 -5.98
C LYS A 527 -9.50 -66.45 -6.92
N LEU A 528 -10.59 -65.72 -6.82
CA LEU A 528 -11.84 -65.99 -7.50
C LEU A 528 -11.78 -65.95 -9.04
N LEU A 529 -10.86 -65.16 -9.62
CA LEU A 529 -10.76 -65.01 -11.09
C LEU A 529 -9.75 -65.95 -11.75
N THR A 530 -8.86 -66.56 -10.96
CA THR A 530 -7.87 -67.55 -11.48
C THR A 530 -8.20 -68.99 -11.13
N ASP A 531 -9.25 -69.23 -10.36
CA ASP A 531 -9.71 -70.56 -10.02
C ASP A 531 -10.76 -70.99 -11.06
N SER A 532 -10.47 -72.10 -11.75
CA SER A 532 -11.40 -72.73 -12.72
C SER A 532 -12.78 -73.02 -12.12
N SER A 533 -12.84 -73.14 -10.78
CA SER A 533 -14.09 -73.30 -10.06
C SER A 533 -14.97 -72.07 -10.03
N PHE A 534 -14.39 -70.87 -10.10
CA PHE A 534 -15.16 -69.63 -10.16
C PHE A 534 -15.80 -69.41 -11.53
N ALA A 535 -15.02 -69.60 -12.59
CA ALA A 535 -15.57 -69.55 -13.94
C ALA A 535 -16.72 -70.56 -14.11
N ALA A 536 -16.56 -71.81 -13.57
CA ALA A 536 -17.63 -72.84 -13.57
C ALA A 536 -18.84 -72.36 -12.74
N LYS A 537 -18.63 -71.78 -11.53
CA LYS A 537 -19.72 -71.27 -10.68
C LYS A 537 -20.42 -70.10 -11.32
N PHE A 538 -19.66 -69.18 -11.97
CA PHE A 538 -20.23 -68.02 -12.66
C PHE A 538 -21.04 -68.41 -13.86
N ILE A 539 -20.56 -69.41 -14.66
CA ILE A 539 -21.29 -69.99 -15.76
C ILE A 539 -22.52 -70.72 -15.25
N GLN A 540 -22.40 -71.45 -14.13
CA GLN A 540 -23.52 -72.17 -13.52
C GLN A 540 -24.56 -71.18 -12.97
N ALA A 541 -24.14 -70.09 -12.29
CA ALA A 541 -25.05 -69.05 -11.82
C ALA A 541 -25.76 -68.32 -12.97
N GLN A 542 -25.09 -68.11 -14.12
CA GLN A 542 -25.75 -67.58 -15.32
C GLN A 542 -26.73 -68.58 -15.94
N ASN A 543 -26.37 -69.86 -15.95
CA ASN A 543 -27.26 -70.87 -16.41
C ASN A 543 -28.48 -71.11 -15.49
N ASP A 544 -28.25 -70.97 -14.16
CA ASP A 544 -29.33 -71.07 -13.18
C ASP A 544 -30.22 -69.80 -13.24
N ALA A 545 -29.67 -68.66 -13.53
CA ALA A 545 -30.45 -67.43 -13.78
C ALA A 545 -31.26 -67.51 -15.09
N ALA A 546 -30.71 -68.13 -16.10
CA ALA A 546 -31.42 -68.39 -17.35
C ALA A 546 -32.58 -69.43 -17.21
N ASN A 547 -32.52 -70.26 -16.16
CA ASN A 547 -33.57 -71.26 -15.82
C ASN A 547 -34.52 -70.75 -14.71
N LEU A 548 -34.42 -69.56 -14.26
CA LEU A 548 -35.42 -68.96 -13.40
C LEU A 548 -36.73 -68.84 -14.18
N PRO A 549 -37.88 -69.32 -13.60
CA PRO A 549 -39.17 -69.12 -14.23
C PRO A 549 -39.37 -67.66 -14.53
N ASP A 550 -39.90 -67.39 -15.71
CA ASP A 550 -40.28 -66.04 -16.14
C ASP A 550 -40.99 -65.34 -14.99
N TYR A 551 -40.24 -64.59 -14.22
CA TYR A 551 -40.85 -63.55 -13.39
C TYR A 551 -41.46 -62.62 -14.41
N ALA A 552 -42.77 -62.70 -14.57
CA ALA A 552 -43.52 -61.68 -15.29
C ALA A 552 -43.05 -60.33 -14.82
N MET A 553 -42.20 -59.67 -15.60
CA MET A 553 -41.85 -58.28 -15.38
C MET A 553 -43.17 -57.54 -15.28
N PRO A 554 -43.42 -56.77 -14.23
CA PRO A 554 -44.59 -55.92 -14.19
C PRO A 554 -44.62 -55.15 -15.49
N GLN A 555 -45.72 -55.24 -16.25
CA GLN A 555 -45.90 -54.51 -17.51
C GLN A 555 -45.92 -52.97 -17.37
N ASP A 556 -45.66 -52.47 -16.17
CA ASP A 556 -45.57 -51.09 -15.85
C ASP A 556 -44.16 -50.74 -15.39
N MET A 557 -43.18 -50.78 -16.30
CA MET A 557 -41.94 -50.00 -16.11
C MET A 557 -41.71 -49.05 -17.29
N PRO A 558 -42.33 -47.87 -17.25
CA PRO A 558 -41.92 -46.79 -18.16
C PRO A 558 -40.58 -46.12 -17.73
N LEU A 559 -39.77 -46.79 -16.88
CA LEU A 559 -38.57 -46.17 -16.30
C LEU A 559 -37.40 -46.10 -17.27
N GLN A 560 -37.30 -47.03 -18.23
CA GLN A 560 -36.18 -47.00 -19.18
C GLN A 560 -36.38 -45.97 -20.31
N GLU A 561 -37.61 -45.79 -20.79
CA GLU A 561 -37.91 -44.74 -21.77
C GLU A 561 -37.86 -43.35 -21.11
N GLN A 562 -38.41 -43.17 -19.89
CA GLN A 562 -38.34 -41.91 -19.17
C GLN A 562 -36.92 -41.57 -18.70
N LEU A 563 -36.07 -42.55 -18.40
CA LEU A 563 -34.63 -42.31 -18.13
C LEU A 563 -33.86 -41.99 -19.41
N ALA A 564 -34.17 -42.67 -20.53
CA ALA A 564 -33.56 -42.36 -21.80
C ALA A 564 -33.99 -41.00 -22.33
N ASP A 565 -35.25 -40.61 -22.14
CA ASP A 565 -35.74 -39.27 -22.50
C ASP A 565 -35.18 -38.17 -21.57
N LYS A 566 -35.09 -38.41 -20.26
CA LYS A 566 -34.43 -37.47 -19.33
C LYS A 566 -32.93 -37.32 -19.60
N ILE A 567 -32.23 -38.43 -19.89
CA ILE A 567 -30.80 -38.35 -20.28
C ILE A 567 -30.66 -37.66 -21.64
N THR A 568 -31.60 -37.83 -22.55
CA THR A 568 -31.60 -37.18 -23.86
C THR A 568 -31.97 -35.68 -23.75
N GLU A 569 -32.81 -35.30 -22.79
CA GLU A 569 -33.11 -33.89 -22.48
C GLU A 569 -31.98 -33.24 -21.72
N GLU A 570 -31.33 -33.89 -20.73
CA GLU A 570 -30.14 -33.36 -20.04
C GLU A 570 -28.91 -33.23 -20.96
N VAL A 571 -28.77 -34.09 -21.96
CA VAL A 571 -27.68 -34.00 -22.96
C VAL A 571 -27.98 -32.93 -24.02
N LYS A 572 -29.26 -32.57 -24.23
CA LYS A 572 -29.65 -31.48 -25.15
C LYS A 572 -29.59 -30.10 -24.48
N ALA A 573 -29.67 -30.03 -23.17
CA ALA A 573 -29.37 -28.82 -22.43
C ALA A 573 -27.83 -28.65 -22.38
N LYS A 574 -27.22 -28.21 -23.45
CA LYS A 574 -25.89 -27.63 -23.38
C LYS A 574 -25.96 -26.50 -22.32
N PRO A 575 -25.14 -26.55 -21.26
CA PRO A 575 -25.06 -25.40 -20.39
C PRO A 575 -24.65 -24.21 -21.26
N GLU A 576 -25.52 -23.23 -21.39
CA GLU A 576 -25.12 -21.95 -21.95
C GLU A 576 -23.88 -21.52 -21.15
N LYS A 577 -22.76 -21.41 -21.85
CA LYS A 577 -21.55 -20.84 -21.26
C LYS A 577 -21.94 -19.43 -20.86
N LYS A 578 -22.21 -19.20 -19.56
CA LYS A 578 -22.34 -17.85 -19.05
C LYS A 578 -21.06 -17.13 -19.43
N ALA A 579 -21.19 -16.15 -20.30
CA ALA A 579 -20.06 -15.36 -20.72
C ALA A 579 -19.48 -14.69 -19.47
N VAL A 580 -18.24 -14.96 -19.15
CA VAL A 580 -17.53 -14.30 -18.07
C VAL A 580 -17.01 -13.01 -18.64
N PHE A 581 -17.64 -11.91 -18.27
CA PHE A 581 -17.21 -10.58 -18.67
C PHE A 581 -16.10 -10.10 -17.75
N ILE A 582 -15.04 -9.54 -18.33
CA ILE A 582 -13.87 -9.07 -17.59
C ILE A 582 -14.19 -7.74 -16.88
N THR A 583 -14.99 -6.89 -17.52
CA THR A 583 -15.40 -5.59 -16.97
C THR A 583 -16.91 -5.38 -17.11
N PRO A 584 -17.51 -4.49 -16.29
CA PRO A 584 -18.91 -4.09 -16.44
C PRO A 584 -19.21 -3.53 -17.84
N ARG A 585 -18.26 -2.80 -18.43
CA ARG A 585 -18.32 -2.27 -19.80
C ARG A 585 -18.46 -3.39 -20.84
N ASP A 586 -17.64 -4.43 -20.74
CA ASP A 586 -17.69 -5.56 -21.67
C ASP A 586 -19.03 -6.30 -21.60
N ARG A 587 -19.59 -6.42 -20.39
CA ARG A 587 -20.94 -6.97 -20.20
C ARG A 587 -21.99 -6.12 -20.89
N TYR A 588 -21.95 -4.80 -20.71
CA TYR A 588 -22.89 -3.87 -21.32
C TYR A 588 -22.82 -3.91 -22.84
N VAL A 589 -21.61 -3.86 -23.45
CA VAL A 589 -21.40 -3.97 -24.90
C VAL A 589 -21.89 -5.30 -25.46
N ALA A 590 -21.69 -6.39 -24.76
CA ALA A 590 -22.18 -7.71 -25.18
C ALA A 590 -23.72 -7.79 -25.14
N LEU A 591 -24.37 -7.23 -24.12
CA LEU A 591 -25.82 -7.15 -24.02
C LEU A 591 -26.42 -6.28 -25.11
N LEU A 592 -25.84 -5.14 -25.44
CA LEU A 592 -26.23 -4.29 -26.57
C LEU A 592 -26.09 -5.02 -27.92
N LYS A 593 -25.01 -5.76 -28.12
CA LYS A 593 -24.81 -6.58 -29.32
C LYS A 593 -25.84 -7.70 -29.44
N ASN A 594 -26.27 -8.28 -28.31
CA ASN A 594 -27.32 -9.29 -28.26
C ASN A 594 -28.69 -8.69 -28.64
N LEU A 595 -29.04 -7.54 -28.06
CA LEU A 595 -30.27 -6.82 -28.39
C LEU A 595 -30.33 -6.41 -29.87
N LYS A 596 -29.23 -5.91 -30.45
CA LYS A 596 -29.16 -5.58 -31.87
C LYS A 596 -29.39 -6.80 -32.78
N LYS A 597 -29.11 -8.01 -32.29
CA LYS A 597 -29.34 -9.28 -33.01
C LYS A 597 -30.75 -9.87 -32.76
N GLY A 598 -31.61 -9.16 -32.03
CA GLY A 598 -32.95 -9.63 -31.71
C GLY A 598 -33.01 -10.70 -30.60
N GLY A 599 -31.96 -10.84 -29.79
CA GLY A 599 -31.91 -11.74 -28.64
C GLY A 599 -32.64 -11.18 -27.42
N ASN A 600 -33.24 -12.07 -26.61
CA ASN A 600 -33.82 -11.70 -25.31
C ASN A 600 -32.73 -11.59 -24.25
N ILE A 601 -32.90 -10.64 -23.32
CA ILE A 601 -32.05 -10.46 -22.15
C ILE A 601 -32.85 -10.70 -20.87
N SER A 602 -32.17 -11.19 -19.81
CA SER A 602 -32.79 -11.46 -18.52
C SER A 602 -33.21 -10.16 -17.82
N GLU A 603 -34.13 -10.24 -16.84
CA GLU A 603 -34.53 -9.11 -16.02
C GLU A 603 -33.32 -8.50 -15.27
N ASP A 604 -32.44 -9.32 -14.73
CA ASP A 604 -31.19 -8.90 -14.06
C ASP A 604 -30.24 -8.14 -15.02
N ASP A 605 -30.19 -8.52 -16.30
CA ASP A 605 -29.37 -7.85 -17.30
C ASP A 605 -30.01 -6.53 -17.76
N GLN A 606 -31.33 -6.44 -17.76
CA GLN A 606 -32.05 -5.18 -18.03
C GLN A 606 -31.81 -4.17 -16.91
N GLU A 607 -31.92 -4.60 -15.65
CA GLU A 607 -31.62 -3.76 -14.49
C GLU A 607 -30.18 -3.30 -14.49
N PHE A 608 -29.23 -4.21 -14.77
CA PHE A 608 -27.82 -3.87 -14.90
C PHE A 608 -27.59 -2.80 -16.00
N MET A 609 -28.25 -2.92 -17.15
CA MET A 609 -28.10 -1.95 -18.25
C MET A 609 -28.61 -0.57 -17.85
N LEU A 610 -29.75 -0.48 -17.18
CA LEU A 610 -30.32 0.79 -16.71
C LEU A 610 -29.38 1.49 -15.72
N VAL A 611 -28.89 0.76 -14.71
CA VAL A 611 -27.95 1.31 -13.72
C VAL A 611 -26.64 1.73 -14.36
N TYR A 612 -26.16 0.99 -15.37
CA TYR A 612 -24.93 1.32 -16.06
C TYR A 612 -25.08 2.58 -16.94
N GLU A 613 -26.23 2.75 -17.60
CA GLU A 613 -26.56 3.93 -18.43
C GLU A 613 -26.66 5.22 -17.58
N GLU A 614 -27.23 5.13 -16.38
CA GLU A 614 -27.34 6.28 -15.46
C GLU A 614 -25.99 6.80 -14.95
N ASN A 615 -24.97 5.93 -14.91
CA ASN A 615 -23.64 6.25 -14.39
C ASN A 615 -22.56 6.40 -15.48
N MET A 616 -22.97 6.40 -16.76
CA MET A 616 -22.06 6.43 -17.91
C MET A 616 -21.56 7.86 -18.17
N ASP A 617 -20.25 8.02 -18.34
CA ASP A 617 -19.63 9.28 -18.73
C ASP A 617 -19.47 9.44 -20.27
N GLU A 618 -19.05 10.63 -20.71
CA GLU A 618 -18.90 10.93 -22.15
C GLU A 618 -17.79 10.09 -22.82
N GLU A 619 -16.75 9.69 -22.08
CA GLU A 619 -15.66 8.84 -22.60
C GLU A 619 -16.13 7.39 -22.82
N GLU A 620 -16.93 6.87 -21.89
CA GLU A 620 -17.54 5.56 -22.03
C GLU A 620 -18.54 5.48 -23.18
N LEU A 621 -19.33 6.54 -23.36
CA LEU A 621 -20.29 6.65 -24.45
C LEU A 621 -19.60 6.66 -25.82
N PHE A 622 -18.46 7.35 -25.95
CA PHE A 622 -17.63 7.34 -27.15
C PHE A 622 -17.04 5.95 -27.43
N TYR A 623 -16.51 5.27 -26.42
CA TYR A 623 -15.95 3.93 -26.54
C TYR A 623 -17.00 2.90 -26.98
N ILE A 624 -18.19 2.94 -26.37
CA ILE A 624 -19.29 2.02 -26.69
C ILE A 624 -19.78 2.26 -28.11
N SER A 625 -19.92 3.50 -28.55
CA SER A 625 -20.34 3.83 -29.89
C SER A 625 -19.34 3.33 -30.95
N SER A 626 -18.04 3.44 -30.68
CA SER A 626 -16.97 2.90 -31.54
C SER A 626 -16.91 1.38 -31.56
N SER A 627 -17.29 0.72 -30.48
CA SER A 627 -17.29 -0.75 -30.34
C SER A 627 -18.52 -1.42 -30.98
N LEU A 628 -19.54 -0.64 -31.33
CA LEU A 628 -20.80 -1.11 -31.93
C LEU A 628 -20.86 -0.91 -33.46
N GLN A 629 -19.90 -0.19 -34.04
CA GLN A 629 -19.67 -0.12 -35.48
C GLN A 629 -18.89 -1.35 -35.96
#